data_c86ef1f09996be1a034b620b0e257920
#
_entry.id   c86ef1f09996be1a034b620b0e257920
#
_cell.length_a   1.000
_cell.length_b   1.000
_cell.length_c   1.000
_cell.angle_alpha   90.00
_cell.angle_beta   90.00
_cell.angle_gamma   90.00
#
_symmetry.space_group_name_H-M   'P 1'
#
loop_
_entity.id
_entity.type
_entity.pdbx_description
1 polymer ?
#
loop_
_entity_poly.entity_id
_entity_poly.type
_entity_poly.pdbx_seq_one_letter_code
_entity_poly.pdbx_strand_id
1 'polypeptide(L)'
;MSAAEIEQLEDGPLGRLALSRSGVDRATERRGDAAWLAEAWADPRTKVLVVRDSQALVTTRDGQLELVFVSPAQAPEGTKFLLGVDADGTAYFGVSGPVEEEPGTRSESDVAKPMALRQAGALLSDRDAGLMTHAVALAYWHDSHTHCPRCGTPTVPAPAGHLTTCPKDGSEHFPRLDPAVIMLVIDPDDRLMLARNALWPPGRMSVVAGFVEPGESAEHAVAREVHEETSIVVGQVRYLGSQPWPMPRSLMLGYEARAKGGQQIAVDEEEIGEARWFSRAELREAIDAGEVGVAPSSSIARRLIEYWYGEELPDGPAGWLTRPR
;
A
#
# COMPACT_ATOMS: atom_id res chain seq x y z
N MET A 1 14.22 -8.53 15.65
CA MET A 1 14.95 -8.57 14.35
C MET A 1 15.41 -7.14 14.09
N SER A 2 16.70 -6.90 13.97
CA SER A 2 17.23 -5.56 13.70
C SER A 2 16.93 -5.12 12.26
N ALA A 3 16.95 -3.80 12.00
CA ALA A 3 16.78 -3.27 10.64
C ALA A 3 17.76 -3.92 9.64
N ALA A 4 19.01 -4.18 10.07
CA ALA A 4 20.02 -4.83 9.25
C ALA A 4 19.73 -6.32 8.92
N GLU A 5 19.00 -7.03 9.78
CA GLU A 5 18.56 -8.42 9.52
C GLU A 5 17.35 -8.45 8.58
N ILE A 6 16.54 -7.39 8.56
CA ILE A 6 15.39 -7.26 7.65
C ILE A 6 15.87 -6.95 6.22
N GLU A 7 16.94 -6.17 6.07
CA GLU A 7 17.55 -5.88 4.76
C GLU A 7 18.13 -7.10 4.05
N GLN A 8 18.33 -8.21 4.78
CA GLN A 8 18.86 -9.47 4.22
C GLN A 8 17.76 -10.42 3.68
N LEU A 9 16.47 -10.03 3.75
CA LEU A 9 15.43 -10.80 3.08
C LEU A 9 15.65 -10.71 1.56
N GLU A 10 15.86 -11.88 0.94
CA GLU A 10 15.92 -11.96 -0.52
C GLU A 10 14.60 -11.47 -1.12
N ASP A 11 14.69 -10.63 -2.13
CA ASP A 11 13.52 -10.21 -2.90
C ASP A 11 12.87 -11.43 -3.54
N GLY A 12 11.54 -11.53 -3.41
CA GLY A 12 10.76 -12.57 -4.07
C GLY A 12 10.73 -12.38 -5.60
N PRO A 13 9.97 -13.23 -6.32
CA PRO A 13 9.91 -13.19 -7.79
C PRO A 13 9.56 -11.81 -8.39
N LEU A 14 8.83 -10.98 -7.66
CA LEU A 14 8.47 -9.62 -8.09
C LEU A 14 9.57 -8.58 -7.81
N GLY A 15 10.69 -8.99 -7.22
CA GLY A 15 11.71 -8.06 -6.77
C GLY A 15 11.17 -7.12 -5.69
N ARG A 16 11.76 -5.94 -5.59
CA ARG A 16 11.47 -4.96 -4.54
C ARG A 16 10.14 -4.24 -4.78
N LEU A 17 9.16 -4.48 -3.90
CA LEU A 17 7.84 -3.85 -3.95
C LEU A 17 7.84 -2.49 -3.24
N ALA A 18 7.27 -1.46 -3.86
CA ALA A 18 7.37 -0.07 -3.42
C ALA A 18 6.90 0.19 -1.97
N LEU A 19 5.82 -0.45 -1.53
CA LEU A 19 5.23 -0.25 -0.21
C LEU A 19 5.52 -1.39 0.78
N SER A 20 6.35 -2.38 0.40
CA SER A 20 6.77 -3.48 1.29
C SER A 20 8.15 -3.23 1.92
N ARG A 21 8.71 -2.05 1.71
CA ARG A 21 10.05 -1.68 2.19
C ARG A 21 10.02 -1.33 3.67
N SER A 22 11.14 -1.54 4.36
CA SER A 22 11.35 -1.16 5.76
C SER A 22 12.80 -0.80 5.94
N GLY A 23 13.07 0.18 6.79
CA GLY A 23 14.43 0.59 7.15
C GLY A 23 14.54 0.86 8.65
N VAL A 24 13.53 0.45 9.44
CA VAL A 24 13.52 0.61 10.91
C VAL A 24 13.06 -0.67 11.58
N ASP A 25 13.55 -0.94 12.77
CA ASP A 25 12.98 -1.95 13.67
C ASP A 25 11.62 -1.45 14.18
N ARG A 26 10.57 -2.26 14.02
CA ARG A 26 9.22 -1.92 14.49
C ARG A 26 9.09 -1.88 16.02
N ALA A 27 10.13 -2.25 16.75
CA ALA A 27 10.26 -2.22 18.21
C ALA A 27 9.03 -2.79 18.93
N THR A 28 8.56 -3.97 18.48
CA THR A 28 7.31 -4.58 18.96
C THR A 28 7.35 -4.85 20.46
N GLU A 29 8.51 -5.22 21.00
CA GLU A 29 8.75 -5.46 22.42
C GLU A 29 8.64 -4.19 23.29
N ARG A 30 8.78 -3.00 22.68
CA ARG A 30 8.67 -1.70 23.36
C ARG A 30 7.25 -1.18 23.46
N ARG A 31 6.31 -1.73 22.70
CA ARG A 31 4.94 -1.21 22.62
C ARG A 31 4.15 -1.28 23.92
N GLY A 32 4.50 -2.23 24.80
CA GLY A 32 3.92 -2.36 26.15
C GLY A 32 4.64 -1.57 27.23
N ASP A 33 5.80 -0.96 26.96
CA ASP A 33 6.61 -0.23 27.92
C ASP A 33 6.26 1.26 27.90
N ALA A 34 5.31 1.65 28.75
CA ALA A 34 4.83 3.04 28.83
C ALA A 34 5.94 4.01 29.29
N ALA A 35 6.89 3.56 30.13
CA ALA A 35 8.00 4.39 30.59
C ALA A 35 8.96 4.69 29.44
N TRP A 36 9.37 3.67 28.70
CA TRP A 36 10.21 3.82 27.52
C TRP A 36 9.53 4.70 26.45
N LEU A 37 8.24 4.50 26.19
CA LEU A 37 7.49 5.32 25.21
C LEU A 37 7.46 6.80 25.60
N ALA A 38 7.32 7.09 26.91
CA ALA A 38 7.36 8.46 27.41
C ALA A 38 8.76 9.08 27.27
N GLU A 39 9.82 8.34 27.61
CA GLU A 39 11.21 8.76 27.42
C GLU A 39 11.54 8.99 25.95
N ALA A 40 11.17 8.05 25.08
CA ALA A 40 11.37 8.17 23.64
C ALA A 40 10.63 9.39 23.06
N TRP A 41 9.40 9.65 23.49
CA TRP A 41 8.67 10.86 23.06
C TRP A 41 9.31 12.16 23.56
N ALA A 42 9.97 12.16 24.71
CA ALA A 42 10.67 13.31 25.27
C ALA A 42 12.07 13.53 24.67
N ASP A 43 12.64 12.55 23.98
CA ASP A 43 13.97 12.66 23.35
C ASP A 43 13.91 13.67 22.19
N PRO A 44 14.77 14.71 22.18
CA PRO A 44 14.80 15.71 21.11
C PRO A 44 15.22 15.14 19.75
N ARG A 45 15.80 13.94 19.67
CA ARG A 45 16.14 13.24 18.44
C ARG A 45 14.94 12.57 17.80
N THR A 46 13.88 12.32 18.57
CA THR A 46 12.66 11.66 18.08
C THR A 46 12.04 12.46 16.95
N LYS A 47 11.59 11.73 15.95
CA LYS A 47 10.97 12.25 14.72
C LYS A 47 9.51 11.86 14.67
N VAL A 48 8.64 12.82 14.36
CA VAL A 48 7.20 12.60 14.26
C VAL A 48 6.74 12.86 12.83
N LEU A 49 6.11 11.85 12.23
CA LEU A 49 5.47 11.95 10.93
C LEU A 49 3.99 12.31 11.12
N VAL A 50 3.58 13.45 10.57
CA VAL A 50 2.17 13.84 10.54
C VAL A 50 1.53 13.30 9.27
N VAL A 51 0.39 12.60 9.42
CA VAL A 51 -0.34 12.01 8.28
C VAL A 51 -1.82 12.35 8.34
N ARG A 52 -2.44 12.54 7.15
CA ARG A 52 -3.88 12.72 6.96
C ARG A 52 -4.31 12.26 5.57
N ASP A 53 -5.42 11.56 5.47
CA ASP A 53 -6.01 11.13 4.18
C ASP A 53 -5.00 10.48 3.23
N SER A 54 -4.14 9.59 3.74
CA SER A 54 -3.00 8.97 3.06
C SER A 54 -1.88 9.92 2.62
N GLN A 55 -1.87 11.18 3.06
CA GLN A 55 -0.86 12.17 2.73
C GLN A 55 0.10 12.41 3.90
N ALA A 56 1.33 12.79 3.56
CA ALA A 56 2.33 13.36 4.44
C ALA A 56 3.03 14.52 3.73
N LEU A 57 3.71 15.37 4.50
CA LEU A 57 4.59 16.38 3.90
C LEU A 57 5.86 15.72 3.36
N VAL A 58 6.21 16.10 2.16
CA VAL A 58 7.46 15.70 1.50
C VAL A 58 8.21 16.92 0.99
N THR A 59 9.52 16.80 0.90
CA THR A 59 10.40 17.80 0.28
C THR A 59 11.37 17.10 -0.67
N THR A 60 11.97 17.84 -1.58
CA THR A 60 13.03 17.31 -2.45
C THR A 60 14.36 17.89 -1.97
N ARG A 61 15.31 17.03 -1.60
CA ARG A 61 16.66 17.41 -1.23
C ARG A 61 17.65 16.65 -2.11
N ASP A 62 18.57 17.37 -2.74
CA ASP A 62 19.57 16.81 -3.65
C ASP A 62 18.98 15.89 -4.74
N GLY A 63 17.77 16.24 -5.23
CA GLY A 63 17.04 15.48 -6.25
C GLY A 63 16.31 14.24 -5.71
N GLN A 64 16.35 13.97 -4.41
CA GLN A 64 15.65 12.86 -3.77
C GLN A 64 14.43 13.34 -2.97
N LEU A 65 13.33 12.58 -3.04
CA LEU A 65 12.14 12.84 -2.26
C LEU A 65 12.34 12.30 -0.84
N GLU A 66 12.07 13.15 0.17
CA GLU A 66 12.19 12.81 1.58
C GLU A 66 10.92 13.18 2.35
N LEU A 67 10.61 12.45 3.41
CA LEU A 67 9.56 12.82 4.36
C LEU A 67 10.00 14.02 5.21
N VAL A 68 9.06 14.89 5.52
CA VAL A 68 9.25 15.97 6.48
C VAL A 68 8.76 15.50 7.85
N PHE A 69 9.68 15.52 8.83
CA PHE A 69 9.39 15.18 10.21
C PHE A 69 9.38 16.44 11.07
N VAL A 70 8.49 16.46 12.07
CA VAL A 70 8.49 17.47 13.11
C VAL A 70 9.05 16.90 14.41
N SER A 71 9.46 17.77 15.34
CA SER A 71 9.81 17.33 16.71
C SER A 71 8.55 16.97 17.51
N PRO A 72 8.63 16.18 18.58
CA PRO A 72 7.48 15.91 19.46
C PRO A 72 6.79 17.18 20.00
N ALA A 73 7.55 18.25 20.22
CA ALA A 73 7.02 19.53 20.69
C ALA A 73 6.20 20.30 19.62
N GLN A 74 6.45 20.02 18.36
CA GLN A 74 5.75 20.63 17.21
C GLN A 74 4.63 19.73 16.68
N ALA A 75 4.56 18.48 17.14
CA ALA A 75 3.54 17.55 16.69
C ALA A 75 2.14 18.04 17.07
N PRO A 76 1.14 17.93 16.18
CA PRO A 76 -0.24 18.24 16.51
C PRO A 76 -0.78 17.30 17.60
N GLU A 77 -1.80 17.76 18.32
CA GLU A 77 -2.56 16.87 19.20
C GLU A 77 -3.25 15.79 18.37
N GLY A 78 -3.20 14.53 18.85
CA GLY A 78 -3.80 13.39 18.16
C GLY A 78 -3.36 12.06 18.72
N THR A 79 -3.90 10.98 18.15
CA THR A 79 -3.46 9.63 18.48
C THR A 79 -2.03 9.43 17.99
N LYS A 80 -1.16 9.03 18.94
CA LYS A 80 0.25 8.74 18.68
C LYS A 80 0.43 7.26 18.42
N PHE A 81 1.27 6.90 17.46
CA PHE A 81 1.63 5.52 17.20
C PHE A 81 3.13 5.39 16.94
N LEU A 82 3.77 4.43 17.61
CA LEU A 82 5.17 4.09 17.40
C LEU A 82 5.33 3.44 16.02
N LEU A 83 6.16 4.01 15.17
CA LEU A 83 6.46 3.46 13.85
C LEU A 83 7.68 2.54 13.88
N GLY A 84 8.66 2.85 14.71
CA GLY A 84 9.87 2.07 14.88
C GLY A 84 11.03 2.85 15.42
N VAL A 85 12.20 2.18 15.46
CA VAL A 85 13.47 2.74 15.94
C VAL A 85 14.54 2.46 14.88
N ASP A 86 15.34 3.46 14.54
CA ASP A 86 16.46 3.35 13.62
C ASP A 86 17.68 2.69 14.29
N ALA A 87 18.66 2.30 13.51
CA ALA A 87 19.89 1.67 13.99
C ALA A 87 20.70 2.57 14.93
N ASP A 88 20.57 3.89 14.80
CA ASP A 88 21.19 4.88 15.68
C ASP A 88 20.41 5.17 16.98
N GLY A 89 19.28 4.49 17.18
CA GLY A 89 18.39 4.65 18.33
C GLY A 89 17.36 5.79 18.20
N THR A 90 17.26 6.43 17.04
CA THR A 90 16.22 7.44 16.76
C THR A 90 14.84 6.78 16.70
N ALA A 91 13.91 7.23 17.56
CA ALA A 91 12.53 6.76 17.54
C ALA A 91 11.70 7.55 16.52
N TYR A 92 10.84 6.85 15.82
CA TYR A 92 9.87 7.42 14.88
C TYR A 92 8.45 7.18 15.37
N PHE A 93 7.69 8.26 15.47
CA PHE A 93 6.26 8.20 15.78
C PHE A 93 5.44 8.74 14.60
N GLY A 94 4.20 8.32 14.50
CA GLY A 94 3.19 8.92 13.65
C GLY A 94 2.11 9.60 14.48
N VAL A 95 1.49 10.63 13.93
CA VAL A 95 0.31 11.31 14.49
C VAL A 95 -0.67 11.61 13.36
N SER A 96 -1.97 11.32 13.57
CA SER A 96 -3.02 11.82 12.68
C SER A 96 -3.25 13.31 12.96
N GLY A 97 -3.06 14.16 11.95
CA GLY A 97 -3.21 15.60 12.12
C GLY A 97 -3.23 16.34 10.77
N PRO A 98 -3.48 17.65 10.77
CA PRO A 98 -3.49 18.43 9.54
C PRO A 98 -2.12 18.37 8.84
N VAL A 99 -2.15 18.18 7.53
CA VAL A 99 -0.98 18.18 6.63
C VAL A 99 -1.17 19.39 5.72
N GLU A 100 -0.58 20.52 6.10
CA GLU A 100 -0.67 21.78 5.38
C GLU A 100 0.70 22.14 4.79
N GLU A 101 0.69 22.83 3.64
CA GLU A 101 1.93 23.37 3.08
C GLU A 101 2.58 24.35 4.06
N GLU A 102 3.86 24.13 4.39
CA GLU A 102 4.60 25.13 5.14
C GLU A 102 4.96 26.29 4.18
N PRO A 103 4.59 27.55 4.50
CA PRO A 103 5.02 28.69 3.73
C PRO A 103 6.55 28.77 3.74
N GLY A 104 7.16 28.46 2.61
CA GLY A 104 8.61 28.35 2.52
C GLY A 104 9.34 29.67 2.72
N THR A 105 10.35 29.63 3.58
CA THR A 105 11.40 30.69 3.71
C THR A 105 12.63 30.36 2.82
N ARG A 106 12.54 29.38 1.94
CA ARG A 106 13.63 28.89 1.08
C ARG A 106 13.15 28.76 -0.37
N SER A 107 14.07 28.48 -1.30
CA SER A 107 13.82 28.37 -2.74
C SER A 107 12.59 27.50 -3.07
N GLU A 108 11.93 27.72 -4.22
CA GLU A 108 10.76 26.93 -4.65
C GLU A 108 11.00 25.41 -4.68
N SER A 109 12.24 24.97 -4.81
CA SER A 109 12.64 23.55 -4.75
C SER A 109 12.56 22.92 -3.36
N ASP A 110 12.59 23.74 -2.28
CA ASP A 110 12.68 23.28 -0.89
C ASP A 110 11.33 23.38 -0.14
N VAL A 111 10.25 23.73 -0.85
CA VAL A 111 8.92 23.84 -0.24
C VAL A 111 8.37 22.44 0.08
N ALA A 112 8.07 22.23 1.36
CA ALA A 112 7.39 21.01 1.79
C ALA A 112 5.93 21.04 1.30
N LYS A 113 5.50 19.98 0.63
CA LYS A 113 4.13 19.85 0.09
C LYS A 113 3.47 18.55 0.46
N PRO A 114 2.14 18.51 0.64
CA PRO A 114 1.41 17.27 0.82
C PRO A 114 1.55 16.36 -0.41
N MET A 115 1.85 15.10 -0.18
CA MET A 115 1.86 14.08 -1.22
C MET A 115 1.24 12.78 -0.71
N ALA A 116 0.37 12.17 -1.51
CA ALA A 116 -0.25 10.92 -1.15
C ALA A 116 0.74 9.74 -1.24
N LEU A 117 0.60 8.76 -0.36
CA LEU A 117 1.45 7.55 -0.32
C LEU A 117 1.55 6.87 -1.69
N ARG A 118 0.45 6.79 -2.44
CA ARG A 118 0.45 6.17 -3.77
C ARG A 118 1.30 6.93 -4.81
N GLN A 119 1.58 8.20 -4.58
CA GLN A 119 2.46 9.03 -5.42
C GLN A 119 3.90 9.03 -4.91
N ALA A 120 4.07 9.16 -3.60
CA ALA A 120 5.37 9.25 -2.96
C ALA A 120 6.06 7.88 -2.80
N GLY A 121 5.29 6.81 -2.57
CA GLY A 121 5.80 5.54 -2.09
C GLY A 121 6.91 4.91 -2.93
N ALA A 122 6.86 5.02 -4.26
CA ALA A 122 7.91 4.50 -5.13
C ALA A 122 9.16 5.40 -5.19
N LEU A 123 9.03 6.69 -4.86
CA LEU A 123 10.07 7.71 -4.96
C LEU A 123 10.86 7.91 -3.66
N LEU A 124 10.29 7.53 -2.53
CA LEU A 124 10.90 7.64 -1.21
C LEU A 124 12.02 6.60 -1.01
N SER A 125 12.92 6.86 -0.07
CA SER A 125 13.85 5.86 0.45
C SER A 125 13.08 4.70 1.11
N ASP A 126 13.73 3.57 1.36
CA ASP A 126 13.10 2.40 1.98
C ASP A 126 12.56 2.70 3.36
N ARG A 127 13.37 3.41 4.17
CA ARG A 127 12.96 3.86 5.48
C ARG A 127 11.71 4.72 5.41
N ASP A 128 11.73 5.75 4.59
CA ASP A 128 10.65 6.72 4.50
C ASP A 128 9.38 6.09 3.89
N ALA A 129 9.51 5.24 2.88
CA ALA A 129 8.37 4.50 2.33
C ALA A 129 7.75 3.56 3.37
N GLY A 130 8.56 2.84 4.13
CA GLY A 130 8.10 1.97 5.22
C GLY A 130 7.41 2.75 6.33
N LEU A 131 8.00 3.86 6.79
CA LEU A 131 7.42 4.73 7.82
C LEU A 131 6.08 5.32 7.36
N MET A 132 6.00 5.86 6.14
CA MET A 132 4.76 6.43 5.61
C MET A 132 3.67 5.37 5.43
N THR A 133 4.02 4.19 4.89
CA THR A 133 3.08 3.08 4.73
C THR A 133 2.49 2.65 6.07
N HIS A 134 3.33 2.51 7.09
CA HIS A 134 2.92 2.12 8.44
C HIS A 134 2.05 3.21 9.10
N ALA A 135 2.48 4.48 9.03
CA ALA A 135 1.74 5.61 9.58
C ALA A 135 0.34 5.73 8.96
N VAL A 136 0.24 5.66 7.64
CA VAL A 136 -1.04 5.72 6.91
C VAL A 136 -1.95 4.56 7.30
N ALA A 137 -1.43 3.34 7.44
CA ALA A 137 -2.20 2.18 7.87
C ALA A 137 -2.81 2.37 9.26
N LEU A 138 -2.03 2.83 10.22
CA LEU A 138 -2.50 3.06 11.59
C LEU A 138 -3.46 4.25 11.68
N ALA A 139 -3.20 5.34 10.96
CA ALA A 139 -4.09 6.50 10.90
C ALA A 139 -5.48 6.11 10.39
N TYR A 140 -5.58 5.43 9.24
CA TYR A 140 -6.87 4.96 8.72
C TYR A 140 -7.60 4.01 9.66
N TRP A 141 -6.85 3.16 10.36
CA TRP A 141 -7.48 2.26 11.32
C TRP A 141 -8.05 3.04 12.51
N HIS A 142 -7.31 3.95 13.12
CA HIS A 142 -7.78 4.78 14.23
C HIS A 142 -8.97 5.65 13.85
N ASP A 143 -8.95 6.24 12.65
CA ASP A 143 -10.04 7.10 12.15
C ASP A 143 -11.34 6.32 11.92
N SER A 144 -11.25 5.05 11.53
CA SER A 144 -12.42 4.23 11.15
C SER A 144 -12.91 3.26 12.25
N HIS A 145 -12.07 2.95 13.26
CA HIS A 145 -12.37 1.95 14.30
C HIS A 145 -12.39 2.59 15.71
N THR A 146 -13.23 3.57 15.90
CA THR A 146 -13.32 4.39 17.11
C THR A 146 -14.15 3.76 18.23
N HIS A 147 -14.92 2.72 17.93
CA HIS A 147 -15.86 2.09 18.88
C HIS A 147 -15.65 0.59 18.98
N CYS A 148 -15.90 0.05 20.17
CA CYS A 148 -15.90 -1.39 20.42
C CYS A 148 -16.97 -2.10 19.59
N PRO A 149 -16.63 -3.09 18.73
CA PRO A 149 -17.61 -3.79 17.91
C PRO A 149 -18.55 -4.70 18.71
N ARG A 150 -18.24 -4.95 20.00
CA ARG A 150 -19.06 -5.79 20.89
C ARG A 150 -20.15 -5.02 21.62
N CYS A 151 -19.86 -3.77 22.03
CA CYS A 151 -20.78 -3.02 22.89
C CYS A 151 -21.03 -1.56 22.47
N GLY A 152 -20.42 -1.10 21.37
CA GLY A 152 -20.58 0.26 20.86
C GLY A 152 -19.95 1.37 21.71
N THR A 153 -19.18 1.05 22.75
CA THR A 153 -18.50 2.05 23.57
C THR A 153 -17.26 2.60 22.85
N PRO A 154 -16.99 3.91 22.88
CA PRO A 154 -15.74 4.45 22.37
C PRO A 154 -14.53 3.75 22.98
N THR A 155 -13.55 3.39 22.18
CA THR A 155 -12.31 2.73 22.62
C THR A 155 -11.23 3.73 22.93
N VAL A 156 -10.25 3.33 23.74
CA VAL A 156 -9.08 4.14 24.10
C VAL A 156 -7.84 3.53 23.46
N PRO A 157 -7.05 4.30 22.67
CA PRO A 157 -5.79 3.83 22.14
C PRO A 157 -4.78 3.49 23.24
N ALA A 158 -4.05 2.38 23.08
CA ALA A 158 -2.89 2.07 23.91
C ALA A 158 -1.73 3.05 23.62
N PRO A 159 -0.78 3.23 24.53
CA PRO A 159 0.29 4.23 24.40
C PRO A 159 1.11 4.18 23.12
N ALA A 160 1.34 2.97 22.57
CA ALA A 160 2.04 2.80 21.30
C ALA A 160 1.12 2.88 20.05
N GLY A 161 -0.21 3.01 20.20
CA GLY A 161 -1.16 3.15 19.10
C GLY A 161 -1.43 1.88 18.28
N HIS A 162 -0.92 0.71 18.68
CA HIS A 162 -1.06 -0.55 17.96
C HIS A 162 -2.25 -1.42 18.39
N LEU A 163 -3.01 -0.99 19.37
CA LEU A 163 -4.27 -1.57 19.79
C LEU A 163 -5.13 -0.49 20.45
N THR A 164 -6.44 -0.75 20.55
CA THR A 164 -7.36 0.03 21.37
C THR A 164 -8.03 -0.88 22.38
N THR A 165 -8.38 -0.33 23.54
CA THR A 165 -9.06 -1.09 24.60
C THR A 165 -10.44 -0.51 24.85
N CYS A 166 -11.44 -1.37 25.01
CA CYS A 166 -12.78 -0.97 25.42
C CYS A 166 -12.81 -0.72 26.94
N PRO A 167 -13.11 0.50 27.41
CA PRO A 167 -13.15 0.80 28.85
C PRO A 167 -14.34 0.11 29.56
N LYS A 168 -15.34 -0.38 28.84
CA LYS A 168 -16.52 -1.02 29.40
C LYS A 168 -16.35 -2.51 29.63
N ASP A 169 -15.75 -3.24 28.70
CA ASP A 169 -15.65 -4.71 28.74
C ASP A 169 -14.21 -5.24 28.76
N GLY A 170 -13.21 -4.34 28.69
CA GLY A 170 -11.80 -4.69 28.70
C GLY A 170 -11.30 -5.36 27.43
N SER A 171 -12.12 -5.49 26.38
CA SER A 171 -11.70 -6.13 25.14
C SER A 171 -10.66 -5.28 24.39
N GLU A 172 -9.65 -5.96 23.83
CA GLU A 172 -8.61 -5.36 23.00
C GLU A 172 -8.96 -5.53 21.52
N HIS A 173 -8.71 -4.48 20.74
CA HIS A 173 -8.95 -4.47 19.31
C HIS A 173 -7.66 -4.07 18.60
N PHE A 174 -7.32 -4.84 17.56
CA PHE A 174 -6.09 -4.70 16.79
C PHE A 174 -6.39 -4.11 15.40
N PRO A 175 -5.39 -3.50 14.73
CA PRO A 175 -5.53 -3.02 13.37
C PRO A 175 -6.06 -4.10 12.43
N ARG A 176 -7.08 -3.73 11.65
CA ARG A 176 -7.69 -4.62 10.67
C ARG A 176 -6.91 -4.54 9.35
N LEU A 177 -6.66 -5.70 8.75
CA LEU A 177 -6.19 -5.85 7.38
C LEU A 177 -7.24 -6.63 6.60
N ASP A 178 -7.56 -6.19 5.39
CA ASP A 178 -8.42 -6.91 4.46
C ASP A 178 -7.53 -7.59 3.39
N PRO A 179 -7.38 -8.93 3.42
CA PRO A 179 -6.59 -9.63 2.41
C PRO A 179 -7.30 -9.56 1.07
N ALA A 180 -6.54 -9.22 0.02
CA ALA A 180 -7.03 -9.18 -1.35
C ALA A 180 -6.02 -9.85 -2.27
N VAL A 181 -6.50 -10.70 -3.17
CA VAL A 181 -5.67 -11.30 -4.22
C VAL A 181 -5.59 -10.37 -5.42
N ILE A 182 -4.46 -10.41 -6.10
CA ILE A 182 -4.22 -9.69 -7.35
C ILE A 182 -3.37 -10.58 -8.24
N MET A 183 -3.77 -10.79 -9.49
CA MET A 183 -3.17 -11.87 -10.26
C MET A 183 -2.94 -11.56 -11.73
N LEU A 184 -1.77 -11.98 -12.21
CA LEU A 184 -1.51 -12.21 -13.62
C LEU A 184 -2.35 -13.39 -14.10
N VAL A 185 -3.23 -13.19 -15.05
CA VAL A 185 -3.91 -14.29 -15.76
C VAL A 185 -3.26 -14.46 -17.11
N ILE A 186 -2.64 -15.61 -17.35
CA ILE A 186 -1.84 -15.88 -18.55
C ILE A 186 -2.45 -17.07 -19.28
N ASP A 187 -2.73 -16.94 -20.56
CA ASP A 187 -3.27 -17.99 -21.40
C ASP A 187 -2.19 -18.95 -21.93
N PRO A 188 -2.57 -20.06 -22.60
CA PRO A 188 -1.60 -21.00 -23.18
C PRO A 188 -0.67 -20.40 -24.26
N ASP A 189 -1.09 -19.30 -24.90
CA ASP A 189 -0.29 -18.59 -25.91
C ASP A 189 0.62 -17.53 -25.30
N ASP A 190 0.79 -17.56 -23.94
CA ASP A 190 1.59 -16.63 -23.14
C ASP A 190 1.13 -15.16 -23.25
N ARG A 191 -0.20 -14.94 -23.46
CA ARG A 191 -0.82 -13.62 -23.46
C ARG A 191 -1.32 -13.30 -22.04
N LEU A 192 -1.14 -12.04 -21.62
CA LEU A 192 -1.64 -11.51 -20.37
C LEU A 192 -3.04 -10.95 -20.56
N MET A 193 -3.95 -11.26 -19.64
CA MET A 193 -5.23 -10.60 -19.54
C MET A 193 -5.12 -9.33 -18.71
N LEU A 194 -5.55 -8.21 -19.27
CA LEU A 194 -5.79 -6.96 -18.55
C LEU A 194 -7.27 -6.63 -18.58
N ALA A 195 -7.75 -6.06 -17.49
CA ALA A 195 -9.14 -5.68 -17.30
C ALA A 195 -9.24 -4.21 -16.87
N ARG A 196 -10.36 -3.58 -17.20
CA ARG A 196 -10.73 -2.22 -16.81
C ARG A 196 -11.97 -2.28 -15.93
N ASN A 197 -11.86 -1.81 -14.69
CA ASN A 197 -13.04 -1.62 -13.86
C ASN A 197 -14.05 -0.68 -14.55
N ALA A 198 -15.35 -0.98 -14.49
CA ALA A 198 -16.40 -0.22 -15.16
C ALA A 198 -16.42 1.28 -14.82
N LEU A 199 -15.97 1.63 -13.59
CA LEU A 199 -15.89 3.02 -13.11
C LEU A 199 -14.62 3.76 -13.59
N TRP A 200 -13.68 3.08 -14.21
CA TRP A 200 -12.45 3.73 -14.67
C TRP A 200 -12.61 4.32 -16.07
N PRO A 201 -11.87 5.39 -16.37
CA PRO A 201 -11.87 5.93 -17.72
C PRO A 201 -11.36 4.91 -18.73
N PRO A 202 -11.77 5.02 -20.00
CA PRO A 202 -11.24 4.18 -21.09
C PRO A 202 -9.70 4.21 -21.12
N GLY A 203 -9.10 3.07 -21.45
CA GLY A 203 -7.65 2.91 -21.55
C GLY A 203 -6.94 2.66 -20.24
N ARG A 204 -7.56 2.89 -19.08
CA ARG A 204 -6.96 2.57 -17.78
C ARG A 204 -7.16 1.09 -17.46
N MET A 205 -6.14 0.27 -17.65
CA MET A 205 -6.21 -1.19 -17.46
C MET A 205 -5.29 -1.68 -16.35
N SER A 206 -5.67 -2.78 -15.73
CA SER A 206 -4.91 -3.45 -14.66
C SER A 206 -5.09 -4.97 -14.76
N VAL A 207 -4.39 -5.68 -13.91
CA VAL A 207 -4.68 -7.09 -13.64
C VAL A 207 -5.90 -7.20 -12.73
N VAL A 208 -6.58 -8.35 -12.77
CA VAL A 208 -7.74 -8.70 -11.93
C VAL A 208 -7.36 -8.74 -10.45
N ALA A 209 -8.26 -8.30 -9.58
CA ALA A 209 -8.03 -8.30 -8.14
C ALA A 209 -9.36 -8.28 -7.38
N GLY A 210 -9.45 -9.07 -6.29
CA GLY A 210 -10.61 -9.08 -5.43
C GLY A 210 -10.30 -9.50 -3.99
N PHE A 211 -11.28 -9.40 -3.11
CA PHE A 211 -11.10 -9.73 -1.70
C PHE A 211 -11.20 -11.24 -1.44
N VAL A 212 -10.39 -11.72 -0.50
CA VAL A 212 -10.53 -13.06 0.05
C VAL A 212 -11.74 -13.09 0.97
N GLU A 213 -12.65 -14.04 0.74
CA GLU A 213 -13.84 -14.20 1.56
C GLU A 213 -13.57 -14.97 2.86
N PRO A 214 -14.40 -14.78 3.91
CA PRO A 214 -14.27 -15.55 5.16
C PRO A 214 -14.37 -17.06 4.94
N GLY A 215 -13.31 -17.78 5.32
CA GLY A 215 -13.24 -19.24 5.18
C GLY A 215 -12.69 -19.72 3.83
N GLU A 216 -12.33 -18.80 2.95
CA GLU A 216 -11.72 -19.08 1.64
C GLU A 216 -10.18 -19.06 1.72
N SER A 217 -9.51 -19.89 0.94
CA SER A 217 -8.06 -19.76 0.72
C SER A 217 -7.78 -18.72 -0.36
N ALA A 218 -6.59 -18.09 -0.30
CA ALA A 218 -6.21 -17.08 -1.29
C ALA A 218 -6.15 -17.66 -2.73
N GLU A 219 -5.75 -18.93 -2.89
CA GLU A 219 -5.74 -19.60 -4.20
C GLU A 219 -7.15 -19.84 -4.74
N HIS A 220 -8.12 -20.13 -3.87
CA HIS A 220 -9.53 -20.24 -4.27
C HIS A 220 -10.10 -18.86 -4.62
N ALA A 221 -9.77 -17.82 -3.86
CA ALA A 221 -10.15 -16.45 -4.19
C ALA A 221 -9.63 -16.03 -5.57
N VAL A 222 -8.37 -16.37 -5.92
CA VAL A 222 -7.83 -16.15 -7.27
C VAL A 222 -8.71 -16.80 -8.34
N ALA A 223 -9.07 -18.08 -8.15
CA ALA A 223 -9.86 -18.81 -9.14
C ALA A 223 -11.29 -18.26 -9.25
N ARG A 224 -11.91 -17.89 -8.14
CA ARG A 224 -13.25 -17.31 -8.07
C ARG A 224 -13.29 -15.94 -8.72
N GLU A 225 -12.44 -14.99 -8.32
CA GLU A 225 -12.43 -13.62 -8.85
C GLU A 225 -12.16 -13.59 -10.36
N VAL A 226 -11.21 -14.40 -10.85
CA VAL A 226 -10.97 -14.51 -12.30
C VAL A 226 -12.21 -15.02 -13.02
N HIS A 227 -12.90 -16.01 -12.44
CA HIS A 227 -14.10 -16.56 -13.07
C HIS A 227 -15.29 -15.59 -13.02
N GLU A 228 -15.54 -14.96 -11.88
CA GLU A 228 -16.63 -13.99 -11.70
C GLU A 228 -16.49 -12.79 -12.62
N GLU A 229 -15.29 -12.17 -12.64
CA GLU A 229 -15.06 -10.98 -13.44
C GLU A 229 -14.94 -11.24 -14.95
N THR A 230 -14.48 -12.45 -15.38
CA THR A 230 -14.09 -12.68 -16.78
C THR A 230 -14.58 -13.99 -17.39
N SER A 231 -15.26 -14.85 -16.64
CA SER A 231 -15.68 -16.22 -17.01
C SER A 231 -14.52 -17.15 -17.36
N ILE A 232 -13.27 -16.77 -17.08
CA ILE A 232 -12.09 -17.60 -17.36
C ILE A 232 -11.86 -18.58 -16.20
N VAL A 233 -11.63 -19.85 -16.53
CA VAL A 233 -11.25 -20.89 -15.57
C VAL A 233 -9.75 -21.06 -15.58
N VAL A 234 -9.13 -20.88 -14.41
CA VAL A 234 -7.70 -21.09 -14.21
C VAL A 234 -7.40 -22.51 -13.69
N GLY A 235 -6.21 -23.03 -13.98
CA GLY A 235 -5.80 -24.40 -13.60
C GLY A 235 -4.66 -24.44 -12.59
N GLN A 236 -3.74 -23.50 -12.67
CA GLN A 236 -2.59 -23.38 -11.77
C GLN A 236 -2.54 -21.97 -11.20
N VAL A 237 -2.24 -21.88 -9.90
CA VAL A 237 -2.10 -20.63 -9.17
C VAL A 237 -0.78 -20.68 -8.42
N ARG A 238 0.05 -19.64 -8.55
CA ARG A 238 1.37 -19.55 -7.92
C ARG A 238 1.53 -18.19 -7.23
N TYR A 239 1.83 -18.20 -5.94
CA TYR A 239 2.14 -16.98 -5.18
C TYR A 239 3.45 -16.35 -5.65
N LEU A 240 3.47 -15.03 -5.78
CA LEU A 240 4.63 -14.25 -6.24
C LEU A 240 5.15 -13.26 -5.20
N GLY A 241 4.30 -12.75 -4.32
CA GLY A 241 4.69 -11.77 -3.31
C GLY A 241 3.50 -11.01 -2.72
N SER A 242 3.73 -10.17 -1.72
CA SER A 242 2.67 -9.35 -1.11
C SER A 242 3.11 -7.91 -0.89
N GLN A 243 2.13 -7.00 -0.93
CA GLN A 243 2.34 -5.59 -0.68
C GLN A 243 1.21 -5.01 0.17
N PRO A 244 1.52 -4.29 1.28
CA PRO A 244 0.54 -3.46 1.96
C PRO A 244 -0.02 -2.39 1.02
N TRP A 245 -1.33 -2.21 1.05
CA TRP A 245 -2.03 -1.15 0.33
C TRP A 245 -3.01 -0.46 1.27
N PRO A 246 -2.49 0.39 2.21
CA PRO A 246 -3.27 0.96 3.30
C PRO A 246 -4.15 2.13 2.85
N MET A 247 -4.83 1.96 1.72
CA MET A 247 -5.78 2.92 1.16
C MET A 247 -7.11 2.22 0.82
N PRO A 248 -7.94 1.83 1.85
CA PRO A 248 -7.71 2.11 3.28
C PRO A 248 -6.90 1.07 4.07
N ARG A 249 -6.91 -0.26 3.72
CA ARG A 249 -6.33 -1.30 4.60
C ARG A 249 -6.08 -2.67 3.97
N SER A 250 -5.94 -2.73 2.65
CA SER A 250 -5.71 -4.01 1.98
C SER A 250 -4.28 -4.52 2.19
N LEU A 251 -4.16 -5.85 2.31
CA LEU A 251 -2.93 -6.59 2.07
C LEU A 251 -3.09 -7.28 0.73
N MET A 252 -2.37 -6.78 -0.29
CA MET A 252 -2.41 -7.35 -1.64
C MET A 252 -1.51 -8.58 -1.71
N LEU A 253 -2.07 -9.71 -2.13
CA LEU A 253 -1.39 -10.99 -2.32
C LEU A 253 -1.28 -11.25 -3.82
N GLY A 254 -0.08 -11.14 -4.37
CA GLY A 254 0.21 -11.24 -5.80
C GLY A 254 0.36 -12.68 -6.26
N TYR A 255 -0.31 -13.03 -7.34
CA TYR A 255 -0.31 -14.38 -7.92
C TYR A 255 -0.07 -14.38 -9.42
N GLU A 256 0.39 -15.51 -9.94
CA GLU A 256 0.28 -15.91 -11.33
C GLU A 256 -0.78 -17.01 -11.43
N ALA A 257 -1.70 -16.87 -12.37
CA ALA A 257 -2.76 -17.83 -12.65
C ALA A 257 -2.73 -18.21 -14.13
N ARG A 258 -2.73 -19.52 -14.44
CA ARG A 258 -2.71 -20.04 -15.78
C ARG A 258 -4.11 -20.41 -16.23
N ALA A 259 -4.62 -19.72 -17.25
CA ALA A 259 -5.92 -20.01 -17.86
C ALA A 259 -5.89 -21.35 -18.62
N LYS A 260 -7.00 -22.09 -18.56
CA LYS A 260 -7.19 -23.27 -19.43
C LYS A 260 -7.43 -22.81 -20.87
N GLY A 261 -6.98 -23.59 -21.84
CA GLY A 261 -7.11 -23.25 -23.26
C GLY A 261 -8.55 -23.23 -23.77
N GLY A 262 -8.76 -22.53 -24.90
CA GLY A 262 -10.02 -22.55 -25.65
C GLY A 262 -11.18 -21.73 -25.05
N GLN A 263 -10.89 -20.85 -24.08
CA GLN A 263 -11.89 -20.03 -23.42
C GLN A 263 -12.00 -18.63 -24.06
N GLN A 264 -13.21 -18.08 -24.03
CA GLN A 264 -13.47 -16.69 -24.40
C GLN A 264 -13.77 -15.86 -23.16
N ILE A 265 -13.26 -14.63 -23.13
CA ILE A 265 -13.59 -13.67 -22.07
C ILE A 265 -15.06 -13.28 -22.21
N ALA A 266 -15.79 -13.38 -21.10
CA ALA A 266 -17.13 -12.82 -20.95
C ALA A 266 -17.12 -12.07 -19.59
N VAL A 267 -17.18 -10.75 -19.65
CA VAL A 267 -17.06 -9.89 -18.47
C VAL A 267 -18.38 -9.76 -17.71
N ASP A 268 -18.30 -9.59 -16.41
CA ASP A 268 -19.40 -9.04 -15.63
C ASP A 268 -19.42 -7.51 -15.83
N GLU A 269 -20.35 -7.01 -16.62
CA GLU A 269 -20.43 -5.60 -17.01
C GLU A 269 -20.71 -4.66 -15.81
N GLU A 270 -21.15 -5.16 -14.66
CA GLU A 270 -21.33 -4.35 -13.45
C GLU A 270 -19.99 -3.95 -12.84
N GLU A 271 -18.99 -4.84 -12.88
CA GLU A 271 -17.67 -4.62 -12.29
C GLU A 271 -16.59 -4.33 -13.35
N ILE A 272 -16.61 -5.04 -14.48
CA ILE A 272 -15.58 -4.99 -15.51
C ILE A 272 -16.15 -4.42 -16.81
N GLY A 273 -15.74 -3.22 -17.17
CA GLY A 273 -16.18 -2.58 -18.41
C GLY A 273 -15.47 -3.10 -19.66
N GLU A 274 -14.31 -3.74 -19.52
CA GLU A 274 -13.52 -4.31 -20.62
C GLU A 274 -12.49 -5.28 -20.07
N ALA A 275 -12.28 -6.43 -20.74
CA ALA A 275 -11.12 -7.28 -20.50
C ALA A 275 -10.64 -7.87 -21.83
N ARG A 276 -9.32 -7.95 -22.04
CA ARG A 276 -8.75 -8.52 -23.25
C ARG A 276 -7.35 -9.09 -23.02
N TRP A 277 -6.98 -10.01 -23.90
CA TRP A 277 -5.66 -10.61 -23.95
C TRP A 277 -4.68 -9.73 -24.71
N PHE A 278 -3.44 -9.67 -24.22
CA PHE A 278 -2.34 -8.97 -24.86
C PHE A 278 -1.13 -9.89 -24.96
N SER A 279 -0.56 -10.02 -26.13
CA SER A 279 0.85 -10.38 -26.27
C SER A 279 1.74 -9.22 -25.80
N ARG A 280 3.03 -9.48 -25.56
CA ARG A 280 3.97 -8.41 -25.20
C ARG A 280 4.06 -7.31 -26.25
N ALA A 281 4.02 -7.69 -27.53
CA ALA A 281 4.04 -6.74 -28.65
C ALA A 281 2.78 -5.85 -28.67
N GLU A 282 1.58 -6.45 -28.59
CA GLU A 282 0.31 -5.72 -28.56
C GLU A 282 0.22 -4.78 -27.34
N LEU A 283 0.69 -5.22 -26.18
CA LEU A 283 0.71 -4.35 -24.99
C LEU A 283 1.63 -3.15 -25.22
N ARG A 284 2.80 -3.36 -25.79
CA ARG A 284 3.73 -2.28 -26.09
C ARG A 284 3.15 -1.28 -27.08
N GLU A 285 2.60 -1.76 -28.18
CA GLU A 285 1.96 -0.92 -29.18
C GLU A 285 0.82 -0.09 -28.59
N ALA A 286 -0.04 -0.71 -27.76
CA ALA A 286 -1.15 -0.03 -27.11
C ALA A 286 -0.69 1.04 -26.09
N ILE A 287 0.39 0.80 -25.36
CA ILE A 287 0.99 1.79 -24.45
C ILE A 287 1.60 2.95 -25.24
N ASP A 288 2.38 2.66 -26.28
CA ASP A 288 3.04 3.69 -27.11
C ASP A 288 2.01 4.55 -27.87
N ALA A 289 0.88 3.96 -28.27
CA ALA A 289 -0.24 4.67 -28.86
C ALA A 289 -1.10 5.47 -27.84
N GLY A 290 -0.86 5.30 -26.53
CA GLY A 290 -1.66 5.92 -25.47
C GLY A 290 -3.06 5.32 -25.30
N GLU A 291 -3.32 4.16 -25.90
CA GLU A 291 -4.60 3.43 -25.78
C GLU A 291 -4.72 2.71 -24.43
N VAL A 292 -3.60 2.24 -23.89
CA VAL A 292 -3.51 1.55 -22.60
C VAL A 292 -2.56 2.25 -21.66
N GLY A 293 -3.07 2.60 -20.48
CA GLY A 293 -2.27 3.03 -19.34
C GLY A 293 -2.29 1.95 -18.26
N VAL A 294 -1.10 1.51 -17.84
CA VAL A 294 -0.95 0.52 -16.77
C VAL A 294 -0.76 1.19 -15.41
N ALA A 295 -0.92 0.41 -14.32
CA ALA A 295 -0.82 0.89 -12.96
C ALA A 295 0.52 1.64 -12.67
N PRO A 296 0.54 2.59 -11.72
CA PRO A 296 1.76 3.32 -11.34
C PRO A 296 2.79 2.41 -10.67
N SER A 297 4.06 2.83 -10.67
CA SER A 297 5.19 2.10 -10.10
C SER A 297 5.06 1.78 -8.59
N SER A 298 4.20 2.50 -7.86
CA SER A 298 3.88 2.20 -6.46
C SER A 298 2.97 0.98 -6.27
N SER A 299 2.31 0.50 -7.33
CA SER A 299 1.35 -0.61 -7.26
C SER A 299 2.00 -1.97 -7.54
N ILE A 300 1.66 -2.98 -6.75
CA ILE A 300 2.03 -4.38 -7.04
C ILE A 300 1.52 -4.84 -8.42
N ALA A 301 0.37 -4.31 -8.89
CA ALA A 301 -0.13 -4.59 -10.24
C ALA A 301 0.90 -4.27 -11.33
N ARG A 302 1.62 -3.14 -11.18
CA ARG A 302 2.69 -2.75 -12.08
C ARG A 302 3.82 -3.79 -12.09
N ARG A 303 4.29 -4.20 -10.91
CA ARG A 303 5.36 -5.19 -10.79
C ARG A 303 4.95 -6.56 -11.33
N LEU A 304 3.69 -6.96 -11.14
CA LEU A 304 3.14 -8.16 -11.75
C LEU A 304 3.20 -8.08 -13.28
N ILE A 305 2.72 -7.01 -13.88
CA ILE A 305 2.74 -6.83 -15.35
C ILE A 305 4.18 -6.86 -15.88
N GLU A 306 5.10 -6.14 -15.24
CA GLU A 306 6.53 -6.10 -15.61
C GLU A 306 7.22 -7.47 -15.45
N TYR A 307 6.85 -8.23 -14.41
CA TYR A 307 7.34 -9.60 -14.22
C TYR A 307 6.99 -10.51 -15.41
N TRP A 308 5.75 -10.43 -15.91
CA TRP A 308 5.37 -11.16 -17.14
C TRP A 308 5.99 -10.55 -18.38
N TYR A 309 6.04 -9.21 -18.46
CA TYR A 309 6.53 -8.49 -19.64
C TYR A 309 8.04 -8.72 -19.86
N GLY A 310 8.82 -8.80 -18.80
CA GLY A 310 10.25 -9.08 -18.79
C GLY A 310 11.14 -7.85 -18.70
N GLU A 311 10.57 -6.64 -18.73
CA GLU A 311 11.30 -5.36 -18.55
C GLU A 311 10.38 -4.30 -17.91
N GLU A 312 10.96 -3.18 -17.49
CA GLU A 312 10.21 -2.03 -16.96
C GLU A 312 9.39 -1.37 -18.07
N LEU A 313 8.17 -1.01 -17.73
CA LEU A 313 7.26 -0.30 -18.63
C LEU A 313 7.32 1.22 -18.36
N PRO A 314 7.02 2.09 -19.32
CA PRO A 314 6.93 3.53 -19.10
C PRO A 314 5.81 3.86 -18.10
N ASP A 315 5.96 4.93 -17.32
CA ASP A 315 4.90 5.37 -16.44
C ASP A 315 3.64 5.73 -17.23
N GLY A 316 2.51 5.25 -16.73
CA GLY A 316 1.21 5.55 -17.34
C GLY A 316 0.84 7.04 -17.19
N PRO A 317 -0.21 7.49 -17.90
CA PRO A 317 -0.64 8.88 -17.82
C PRO A 317 -0.96 9.30 -16.39
N ALA A 318 -0.67 10.56 -16.06
CA ALA A 318 -0.84 11.15 -14.70
C ALA A 318 -2.24 10.92 -14.09
N GLY A 319 -3.27 10.69 -14.92
CA GLY A 319 -4.63 10.36 -14.48
C GLY A 319 -4.77 9.08 -13.65
N TRP A 320 -3.79 8.17 -13.70
CA TRP A 320 -3.74 7.01 -12.80
C TRP A 320 -3.54 7.39 -11.33
N LEU A 321 -2.92 8.52 -11.07
CA LEU A 321 -2.60 8.99 -9.72
C LEU A 321 -3.76 9.77 -9.07
N THR A 322 -4.77 10.17 -9.85
CA THR A 322 -5.95 10.85 -9.33
C THR A 322 -7.05 9.85 -9.00
N ARG A 323 -7.69 9.96 -7.82
CA ARG A 323 -8.90 9.19 -7.50
C ARG A 323 -10.02 9.58 -8.48
N PRO A 324 -10.80 8.63 -9.05
CA PRO A 324 -12.12 8.99 -9.55
C PRO A 324 -12.92 9.60 -8.38
N ARG A 325 -13.59 10.70 -8.63
CA ARG A 325 -14.48 11.36 -7.64
C ARG A 325 -15.72 10.53 -7.41
#